data_75c31e133193e33bf32b2ad175811bfd
#
_entry.id   75c31e133193e33bf32b2ad175811bfd
#
_cell.length_a   1.000
_cell.length_b   1.000
_cell.length_c   1.000
_cell.angle_alpha   90.00
_cell.angle_beta   90.00
_cell.angle_gamma   90.00
#
_symmetry.space_group_name_H-M   'P 1'
#
loop_
_entity.id
_entity.type
_entity.pdbx_description
1 polymer ?
#
loop_
_entity_poly.entity_id
_entity_poly.type
_entity_poly.pdbx_seq_one_letter_code
_entity_poly.pdbx_strand_id
1 'polypeptide(L)'
;MDNLNNAKKDNFSRKTILVTGAAGFIGSRLIVDLLREGHQVIAALRNAATKKDKLLGFIATEGLVDPSISFVEYDLSRDFKLDSLLADAQVKIHVIYHLAASFNWGISKAEAERTNIKSGLALIEWAATLKQLERFIWIGGYRVAAPPQESADELYCKHGGYEASKILGYQAFIEACKRLNVPWTAINPATVIDGFYNYGDMQYIGVADMIDKLYQGRLLALPGGRDTFLPLCNMQYIVSFLIRTMSYPETIAQEYMLLDPATPKFHRLVHLAAEHLGVSTPHLQVPKGLLEKLPEVLLDGSKEQLSFISTEHYHVAGAEAMATKMGIADLINVTPYFSRWIDRLVLTRFGRMQVSTPSHFSYQNRYWTEIYTKQPISSDTSSALFLHGIPFDSACWSPIINKITYDQVAMMDLPGLGRSGSYEMMEDSNHQFIDAAAKLLAPNSVVIAHSLGCLFALNLAKKYPDKVARLILISPYFVQAQAAKMFQIQAISNLIFRFVPKDMIAKDLHPDGQQNPSVGYAMDSLRRVSVAKHISEYMHRISLPQQRATQTALLNELRSKVEIIVGDKDPIVTTISADIPIHIIAGAGHNPHVTHVDVVSNYLAPVLMKYNSTTAS
;
A
#
# COMPACT_ATOMS: atom_id res chain seq x y z
N MET A 1 -14.91 3.49 -14.65
CA MET A 1 -13.87 2.63 -15.24
C MET A 1 -14.09 2.29 -16.72
N ASP A 2 -15.24 2.59 -17.30
CA ASP A 2 -15.59 2.12 -18.66
C ASP A 2 -15.12 3.00 -19.84
N ASN A 3 -14.48 4.14 -19.59
CA ASN A 3 -14.06 5.05 -20.67
C ASN A 3 -12.65 4.81 -21.23
N LEU A 4 -11.86 3.90 -20.67
CA LEU A 4 -10.50 3.58 -21.15
C LEU A 4 -10.46 2.45 -22.20
N ASN A 5 -11.55 1.70 -22.36
CA ASN A 5 -11.62 0.60 -23.32
C ASN A 5 -11.92 1.02 -24.78
N ASN A 6 -12.14 2.31 -25.03
CA ASN A 6 -12.45 2.84 -26.37
C ASN A 6 -11.30 3.57 -27.07
N ALA A 7 -10.08 3.53 -26.52
CA ALA A 7 -8.91 3.91 -27.32
C ALA A 7 -8.81 2.87 -28.46
N LYS A 8 -8.84 3.34 -29.71
CA LYS A 8 -8.64 2.50 -30.91
C LYS A 8 -7.56 1.47 -30.62
N LYS A 9 -7.93 0.17 -30.70
CA LYS A 9 -6.95 -0.91 -30.75
C LYS A 9 -6.10 -0.64 -31.98
N ASP A 10 -4.98 0.03 -31.79
CA ASP A 10 -3.95 0.06 -32.81
C ASP A 10 -3.57 -1.40 -33.05
N ASN A 11 -3.67 -1.86 -34.29
CA ASN A 11 -3.34 -3.22 -34.70
C ASN A 11 -1.82 -3.41 -34.59
N PHE A 12 -1.31 -3.51 -33.35
CA PHE A 12 0.10 -3.81 -33.11
C PHE A 12 0.40 -5.23 -33.61
N SER A 13 1.38 -5.38 -34.49
CA SER A 13 1.91 -6.71 -34.79
C SER A 13 2.48 -7.31 -33.49
N ARG A 14 2.12 -8.54 -33.17
CA ARG A 14 2.63 -9.28 -32.00
C ARG A 14 4.16 -9.28 -32.03
N LYS A 15 4.78 -8.77 -30.97
CA LYS A 15 6.25 -8.71 -30.79
C LYS A 15 6.69 -9.64 -29.65
N THR A 16 7.93 -10.09 -29.74
CA THR A 16 8.62 -10.75 -28.63
C THR A 16 9.49 -9.72 -27.91
N ILE A 17 9.28 -9.55 -26.62
CA ILE A 17 9.81 -8.46 -25.82
C ILE A 17 10.57 -9.02 -24.61
N LEU A 18 11.85 -8.65 -24.50
CA LEU A 18 12.66 -8.96 -23.31
C LEU A 18 12.53 -7.84 -22.29
N VAL A 19 12.20 -8.18 -21.04
CA VAL A 19 12.10 -7.22 -19.94
C VAL A 19 13.06 -7.62 -18.83
N THR A 20 14.11 -6.83 -18.59
CA THR A 20 14.94 -6.96 -17.39
C THR A 20 14.36 -6.15 -16.24
N GLY A 21 14.60 -6.56 -15.00
CA GLY A 21 13.89 -5.96 -13.86
C GLY A 21 12.41 -6.30 -13.83
N ALA A 22 12.02 -7.40 -14.44
CA ALA A 22 10.66 -7.86 -14.69
C ALA A 22 9.78 -7.98 -13.42
N ALA A 23 10.35 -8.41 -12.28
CA ALA A 23 9.63 -8.45 -11.01
C ALA A 23 9.73 -7.15 -10.19
N GLY A 24 10.31 -6.10 -10.76
CA GLY A 24 10.42 -4.79 -10.11
C GLY A 24 9.14 -3.97 -10.17
N PHE A 25 9.15 -2.81 -9.49
CA PHE A 25 7.99 -1.92 -9.34
C PHE A 25 7.40 -1.50 -10.70
N ILE A 26 8.21 -1.00 -11.64
CA ILE A 26 7.73 -0.62 -12.99
C ILE A 26 7.60 -1.87 -13.87
N GLY A 27 8.57 -2.80 -13.81
CA GLY A 27 8.64 -3.95 -14.72
C GLY A 27 7.42 -4.87 -14.66
N SER A 28 6.91 -5.14 -13.46
CA SER A 28 5.72 -5.99 -13.30
C SER A 28 4.47 -5.37 -13.92
N ARG A 29 4.29 -4.04 -13.82
CA ARG A 29 3.16 -3.31 -14.43
C ARG A 29 3.29 -3.28 -15.94
N LEU A 30 4.48 -2.99 -16.43
CA LEU A 30 4.77 -3.03 -17.87
C LEU A 30 4.44 -4.40 -18.47
N ILE A 31 4.83 -5.48 -17.81
CA ILE A 31 4.54 -6.86 -18.28
C ILE A 31 3.04 -7.11 -18.36
N VAL A 32 2.27 -6.71 -17.36
CA VAL A 32 0.80 -6.87 -17.36
C VAL A 32 0.19 -6.21 -18.61
N ASP A 33 0.57 -4.97 -18.88
CA ASP A 33 -0.03 -4.24 -20.01
C ASP A 33 0.51 -4.72 -21.38
N LEU A 34 1.77 -5.13 -21.49
CA LEU A 34 2.30 -5.79 -22.69
C LEU A 34 1.55 -7.09 -23.02
N LEU A 35 1.22 -7.88 -22.00
CA LEU A 35 0.45 -9.11 -22.15
C LEU A 35 -1.01 -8.81 -22.55
N ARG A 36 -1.62 -7.74 -22.01
CA ARG A 36 -2.97 -7.28 -22.40
C ARG A 36 -3.03 -6.85 -23.88
N GLU A 37 -1.94 -6.29 -24.40
CA GLU A 37 -1.81 -5.94 -25.82
C GLU A 37 -1.46 -7.15 -26.72
N GLY A 38 -1.29 -8.34 -26.14
CA GLY A 38 -1.08 -9.60 -26.87
C GLY A 38 0.37 -9.87 -27.26
N HIS A 39 1.33 -9.15 -26.69
CA HIS A 39 2.75 -9.40 -26.93
C HIS A 39 3.24 -10.68 -26.23
N GLN A 40 4.34 -11.25 -26.73
CA GLN A 40 5.07 -12.32 -26.06
C GLN A 40 6.18 -11.72 -25.19
N VAL A 41 6.21 -12.05 -23.90
CA VAL A 41 7.15 -11.48 -22.96
C VAL A 41 8.17 -12.52 -22.50
N ILE A 42 9.46 -12.15 -22.50
CA ILE A 42 10.54 -12.87 -21.83
C ILE A 42 10.92 -12.07 -20.59
N ALA A 43 10.55 -12.58 -19.43
CA ALA A 43 10.81 -11.93 -18.15
C ALA A 43 12.18 -12.36 -17.61
N ALA A 44 13.14 -11.43 -17.58
CA ALA A 44 14.46 -11.67 -17.02
C ALA A 44 14.47 -11.36 -15.53
N LEU A 45 14.71 -12.37 -14.69
CA LEU A 45 14.57 -12.34 -13.24
C LEU A 45 15.89 -12.75 -12.55
N ARG A 46 16.24 -12.05 -11.48
CA ARG A 46 17.21 -12.55 -10.51
C ARG A 46 16.49 -13.50 -9.54
N ASN A 47 16.99 -14.72 -9.36
CA ASN A 47 16.35 -15.81 -8.62
C ASN A 47 14.98 -16.17 -9.23
N ALA A 48 14.97 -16.54 -10.51
CA ALA A 48 13.74 -16.84 -11.25
C ALA A 48 12.88 -17.92 -10.57
N ALA A 49 13.51 -18.92 -9.92
CA ALA A 49 12.80 -19.99 -9.20
C ALA A 49 11.81 -19.47 -8.13
N THR A 50 12.14 -18.35 -7.45
CA THR A 50 11.30 -17.80 -6.38
C THR A 50 10.42 -16.64 -6.83
N LYS A 51 10.87 -15.86 -7.83
CA LYS A 51 10.16 -14.65 -8.27
C LYS A 51 9.12 -14.90 -9.36
N LYS A 52 9.24 -16.03 -10.07
CA LYS A 52 8.30 -16.43 -11.12
C LYS A 52 6.87 -16.53 -10.57
N ASP A 53 6.68 -17.29 -9.51
CA ASP A 53 5.34 -17.54 -8.95
C ASP A 53 4.70 -16.25 -8.43
N LYS A 54 5.51 -15.37 -7.82
CA LYS A 54 5.04 -14.05 -7.37
C LYS A 54 4.57 -13.18 -8.53
N LEU A 55 5.33 -13.14 -9.64
CA LEU A 55 4.95 -12.38 -10.82
C LEU A 55 3.72 -12.96 -11.51
N LEU A 56 3.61 -14.29 -11.62
CA LEU A 56 2.41 -14.96 -12.16
C LEU A 56 1.19 -14.71 -11.28
N GLY A 57 1.35 -14.75 -9.96
CA GLY A 57 0.28 -14.39 -9.02
C GLY A 57 -0.21 -12.96 -9.24
N PHE A 58 0.69 -12.00 -9.43
CA PHE A 58 0.31 -10.61 -9.75
C PHE A 58 -0.40 -10.51 -11.09
N ILE A 59 0.10 -11.16 -12.15
CA ILE A 59 -0.53 -11.20 -13.48
C ILE A 59 -1.96 -11.77 -13.39
N ALA A 60 -2.15 -12.84 -12.62
CA ALA A 60 -3.46 -13.45 -12.40
C ALA A 60 -4.44 -12.53 -11.66
N THR A 61 -3.97 -11.77 -10.64
CA THR A 61 -4.81 -10.78 -9.94
C THR A 61 -5.26 -9.63 -10.84
N GLU A 62 -4.52 -9.36 -11.92
CA GLU A 62 -4.88 -8.37 -12.94
C GLU A 62 -5.77 -8.97 -14.06
N GLY A 63 -6.28 -10.18 -13.87
CA GLY A 63 -7.29 -10.83 -14.72
C GLY A 63 -6.76 -11.51 -15.99
N LEU A 64 -5.44 -11.74 -16.08
CA LEU A 64 -4.84 -12.42 -17.23
C LEU A 64 -4.71 -13.93 -16.98
N VAL A 65 -5.34 -14.71 -17.86
CA VAL A 65 -5.31 -16.19 -17.87
C VAL A 65 -4.41 -16.64 -19.02
N ASP A 66 -3.57 -17.66 -18.76
CA ASP A 66 -2.63 -18.23 -19.72
C ASP A 66 -1.78 -17.18 -20.47
N PRO A 67 -1.03 -16.34 -19.76
CA PRO A 67 -0.26 -15.28 -20.36
C PRO A 67 0.90 -15.82 -21.23
N SER A 68 1.15 -15.18 -22.38
CA SER A 68 2.27 -15.51 -23.27
C SER A 68 3.59 -15.00 -22.69
N ILE A 69 4.06 -15.63 -21.60
CA ILE A 69 5.26 -15.24 -20.86
C ILE A 69 6.22 -16.42 -20.65
N SER A 70 7.50 -16.18 -20.84
CA SER A 70 8.59 -17.08 -20.48
C SER A 70 9.56 -16.41 -19.51
N PHE A 71 10.38 -17.19 -18.82
CA PHE A 71 11.25 -16.69 -17.75
C PHE A 71 12.71 -17.11 -18.01
N VAL A 72 13.63 -16.18 -17.79
CA VAL A 72 15.08 -16.43 -17.85
C VAL A 72 15.76 -15.91 -16.60
N GLU A 73 16.79 -16.60 -16.15
CA GLU A 73 17.63 -16.11 -15.04
C GLU A 73 18.54 -14.99 -15.53
N TYR A 74 18.51 -13.84 -14.87
CA TYR A 74 19.35 -12.70 -15.17
C TYR A 74 19.73 -11.94 -13.91
N ASP A 75 21.01 -12.04 -13.53
CA ASP A 75 21.55 -11.38 -12.35
C ASP A 75 22.63 -10.37 -12.75
N LEU A 76 22.40 -9.09 -12.50
CA LEU A 76 23.33 -7.99 -12.77
C LEU A 76 24.69 -8.13 -12.07
N SER A 77 24.76 -8.93 -10.99
CA SER A 77 25.99 -9.14 -10.24
C SER A 77 26.90 -10.22 -10.80
N ARG A 78 26.41 -10.98 -11.79
CA ARG A 78 27.12 -12.09 -12.44
C ARG A 78 27.54 -11.73 -13.86
N ASP A 79 28.47 -12.51 -14.43
CA ASP A 79 28.83 -12.37 -15.82
C ASP A 79 27.60 -12.54 -16.72
N PHE A 80 27.56 -11.75 -17.79
CA PHE A 80 26.50 -11.78 -18.76
C PHE A 80 26.41 -13.13 -19.49
N LYS A 81 25.26 -13.83 -19.38
CA LYS A 81 25.07 -15.19 -19.95
C LYS A 81 23.71 -15.36 -20.65
N LEU A 82 23.14 -14.31 -21.19
CA LEU A 82 21.84 -14.42 -21.89
C LEU A 82 21.90 -15.35 -23.12
N ASP A 83 23.02 -15.45 -23.81
CA ASP A 83 23.19 -16.35 -24.96
C ASP A 83 22.97 -17.82 -24.62
N SER A 84 23.42 -18.28 -23.45
CA SER A 84 23.22 -19.67 -23.02
C SER A 84 21.77 -19.97 -22.58
N LEU A 85 21.01 -18.95 -22.22
CA LEU A 85 19.64 -19.06 -21.74
C LEU A 85 18.60 -18.91 -22.87
N LEU A 86 18.99 -18.22 -23.95
CA LEU A 86 18.21 -18.04 -25.16
C LEU A 86 18.75 -18.93 -26.31
N ALA A 87 19.56 -19.96 -25.97
CA ALA A 87 20.25 -20.86 -26.90
C ALA A 87 19.31 -21.68 -27.82
N ASP A 88 18.00 -21.66 -27.60
CA ASP A 88 17.05 -22.00 -28.65
C ASP A 88 17.08 -20.88 -29.71
N ALA A 89 17.98 -21.04 -30.66
CA ALA A 89 18.41 -20.10 -31.69
C ALA A 89 17.29 -19.53 -32.62
N GLN A 90 16.02 -19.58 -32.21
CA GLN A 90 14.87 -19.09 -32.96
C GLN A 90 14.09 -17.98 -32.28
N VAL A 91 14.45 -17.57 -31.06
CA VAL A 91 13.71 -16.50 -30.37
C VAL A 91 14.10 -15.15 -30.98
N LYS A 92 13.20 -14.59 -31.76
CA LYS A 92 13.36 -13.28 -32.41
C LYS A 92 12.95 -12.17 -31.45
N ILE A 93 13.89 -11.55 -30.75
CA ILE A 93 13.61 -10.42 -29.88
C ILE A 93 13.50 -9.14 -30.69
N HIS A 94 12.35 -8.45 -30.60
CA HIS A 94 12.07 -7.21 -31.29
C HIS A 94 12.35 -5.98 -30.42
N VAL A 95 12.06 -6.07 -29.12
CA VAL A 95 12.20 -4.95 -28.19
C VAL A 95 12.83 -5.45 -26.87
N ILE A 96 13.73 -4.64 -26.33
CA ILE A 96 14.33 -4.85 -25.00
C ILE A 96 13.95 -3.67 -24.12
N TYR A 97 13.35 -3.97 -22.95
CA TYR A 97 13.19 -3.02 -21.86
C TYR A 97 14.22 -3.32 -20.76
N HIS A 98 15.15 -2.41 -20.57
CA HIS A 98 16.15 -2.51 -19.50
C HIS A 98 15.74 -1.65 -18.31
N LEU A 99 15.07 -2.29 -17.33
CA LEU A 99 14.57 -1.66 -16.11
C LEU A 99 15.36 -2.13 -14.87
N ALA A 100 16.25 -3.10 -15.05
CA ALA A 100 17.04 -3.64 -13.96
C ALA A 100 18.12 -2.65 -13.52
N ALA A 101 18.16 -2.36 -12.23
CA ALA A 101 19.24 -1.65 -11.55
C ALA A 101 19.34 -2.16 -10.11
N SER A 102 20.53 -2.11 -9.53
CA SER A 102 20.69 -2.34 -8.10
C SER A 102 20.41 -1.03 -7.37
N PHE A 103 19.29 -0.98 -6.64
CA PHE A 103 18.91 0.16 -5.84
C PHE A 103 19.08 -0.16 -4.36
N ASN A 104 20.20 0.30 -3.78
CA ASN A 104 20.43 0.25 -2.33
C ASN A 104 21.15 1.53 -1.91
N TRP A 105 20.64 2.21 -0.88
CA TRP A 105 21.37 3.31 -0.27
C TRP A 105 22.67 2.79 0.35
N GLY A 106 23.79 3.50 0.13
CA GLY A 106 25.10 3.09 0.60
C GLY A 106 25.77 1.96 -0.19
N ILE A 107 25.28 1.63 -1.40
CA ILE A 107 25.96 0.69 -2.30
C ILE A 107 27.39 1.17 -2.59
N SER A 108 28.39 0.26 -2.52
CA SER A 108 29.78 0.61 -2.80
C SER A 108 29.98 1.00 -4.27
N LYS A 109 30.96 1.88 -4.55
CA LYS A 109 31.34 2.26 -5.92
C LYS A 109 31.55 1.04 -6.81
N ALA A 110 32.35 0.07 -6.35
CA ALA A 110 32.69 -1.12 -7.13
C ALA A 110 31.47 -1.98 -7.49
N GLU A 111 30.53 -2.13 -6.55
CA GLU A 111 29.29 -2.87 -6.79
C GLU A 111 28.35 -2.11 -7.70
N ALA A 112 28.21 -0.79 -7.51
CA ALA A 112 27.38 0.07 -8.34
C ALA A 112 27.87 0.10 -9.80
N GLU A 113 29.18 0.22 -10.03
CA GLU A 113 29.77 0.15 -11.37
C GLU A 113 29.50 -1.20 -12.04
N ARG A 114 29.67 -2.30 -11.30
CA ARG A 114 29.44 -3.65 -11.82
C ARG A 114 27.98 -3.85 -12.21
N THR A 115 27.05 -3.50 -11.31
CA THR A 115 25.63 -3.83 -11.47
C THR A 115 24.85 -2.82 -12.31
N ASN A 116 25.18 -1.52 -12.25
CA ASN A 116 24.41 -0.48 -12.91
C ASN A 116 25.05 0.06 -14.19
N ILE A 117 26.36 -0.18 -14.41
CA ILE A 117 27.05 0.28 -15.61
C ILE A 117 27.48 -0.91 -16.49
N LYS A 118 28.40 -1.77 -15.99
CA LYS A 118 28.99 -2.83 -16.80
C LYS A 118 27.97 -3.84 -17.30
N SER A 119 27.02 -4.24 -16.47
CA SER A 119 25.96 -5.18 -16.88
C SER A 119 25.04 -4.62 -17.96
N GLY A 120 24.71 -3.31 -17.89
CA GLY A 120 23.91 -2.64 -18.92
C GLY A 120 24.68 -2.50 -20.24
N LEU A 121 25.96 -2.18 -20.19
CA LEU A 121 26.82 -2.13 -21.39
C LEU A 121 26.92 -3.51 -22.05
N ALA A 122 27.13 -4.58 -21.29
CA ALA A 122 27.16 -5.94 -21.83
C ALA A 122 25.81 -6.34 -22.47
N LEU A 123 24.68 -5.89 -21.89
CA LEU A 123 23.36 -6.09 -22.49
C LEU A 123 23.21 -5.32 -23.83
N ILE A 124 23.75 -4.10 -23.93
CA ILE A 124 23.72 -3.32 -25.17
C ILE A 124 24.61 -3.97 -26.24
N GLU A 125 25.80 -4.44 -25.88
CA GLU A 125 26.69 -5.16 -26.79
C GLU A 125 26.05 -6.43 -27.35
N TRP A 126 25.38 -7.20 -26.51
CA TRP A 126 24.62 -8.36 -26.93
C TRP A 126 23.43 -7.95 -27.81
N ALA A 127 22.68 -6.92 -27.43
CA ALA A 127 21.53 -6.42 -28.19
C ALA A 127 21.92 -6.01 -29.61
N ALA A 128 23.14 -5.49 -29.82
CA ALA A 128 23.68 -5.14 -31.14
C ALA A 128 23.86 -6.37 -32.06
N THR A 129 23.93 -7.58 -31.53
CA THR A 129 24.02 -8.82 -32.33
C THR A 129 22.67 -9.30 -32.85
N LEU A 130 21.55 -8.76 -32.32
CA LEU A 130 20.19 -9.19 -32.64
C LEU A 130 19.71 -8.52 -33.95
N LYS A 131 19.62 -9.29 -35.03
CA LYS A 131 19.27 -8.80 -36.38
C LYS A 131 17.86 -8.18 -36.48
N GLN A 132 16.96 -8.51 -35.56
CA GLN A 132 15.54 -8.09 -35.58
C GLN A 132 15.20 -7.10 -34.47
N LEU A 133 16.20 -6.59 -33.76
CA LEU A 133 15.99 -5.61 -32.72
C LEU A 133 15.49 -4.28 -33.33
N GLU A 134 14.30 -3.89 -32.96
CA GLU A 134 13.67 -2.65 -33.38
C GLU A 134 13.89 -1.52 -32.38
N ARG A 135 14.03 -1.88 -31.08
CA ARG A 135 14.17 -0.88 -30.03
C ARG A 135 14.86 -1.44 -28.77
N PHE A 136 15.78 -0.67 -28.23
CA PHE A 136 16.32 -0.83 -26.88
C PHE A 136 15.89 0.36 -26.04
N ILE A 137 15.10 0.11 -24.99
CA ILE A 137 14.52 1.16 -24.13
C ILE A 137 15.03 0.93 -22.71
N TRP A 138 15.56 1.98 -22.08
CA TRP A 138 15.93 1.85 -20.66
C TRP A 138 15.33 2.96 -19.79
N ILE A 139 15.23 2.66 -18.51
CA ILE A 139 14.83 3.62 -17.49
C ILE A 139 16.09 4.23 -16.86
N GLY A 140 16.24 5.54 -17.06
CA GLY A 140 17.22 6.36 -16.35
C GLY A 140 16.69 6.85 -15.01
N GLY A 141 16.69 8.13 -14.84
CA GLY A 141 16.11 8.86 -13.71
C GLY A 141 16.13 10.34 -14.01
N TYR A 142 15.27 11.12 -13.39
CA TYR A 142 15.09 12.54 -13.72
C TYR A 142 16.31 13.44 -13.45
N ARG A 143 17.34 12.92 -12.75
CA ARG A 143 18.56 13.66 -12.44
C ARG A 143 19.76 13.35 -13.35
N VAL A 144 19.56 12.50 -14.37
CA VAL A 144 20.66 12.06 -15.26
C VAL A 144 20.74 12.81 -16.60
N ALA A 145 19.83 13.73 -16.86
CA ALA A 145 19.62 14.32 -18.19
C ALA A 145 20.73 15.27 -18.68
N ALA A 146 21.61 15.76 -17.80
CA ALA A 146 22.73 16.62 -18.21
C ALA A 146 24.07 15.88 -18.06
N PRO A 147 24.98 15.99 -19.03
CA PRO A 147 26.33 15.45 -18.86
C PRO A 147 26.98 16.07 -17.62
N PRO A 148 27.56 15.26 -16.73
CA PRO A 148 28.21 15.77 -15.54
C PRO A 148 29.46 16.58 -15.93
N GLN A 149 29.67 17.68 -15.20
CA GLN A 149 30.91 18.46 -15.31
C GLN A 149 32.00 17.94 -14.37
N GLU A 150 31.56 17.19 -13.35
CA GLU A 150 32.43 16.58 -12.33
C GLU A 150 33.09 15.28 -12.86
N SER A 151 34.27 14.96 -12.32
CA SER A 151 34.90 13.66 -12.53
C SER A 151 34.08 12.53 -11.88
N ALA A 152 34.31 11.28 -12.31
CA ALA A 152 33.61 10.13 -11.74
C ALA A 152 33.80 10.02 -10.21
N ASP A 153 35.02 10.28 -9.70
CA ASP A 153 35.30 10.20 -8.27
C ASP A 153 34.58 11.32 -7.48
N GLU A 154 34.49 12.51 -8.02
CA GLU A 154 33.73 13.61 -7.42
C GLU A 154 32.23 13.28 -7.39
N LEU A 155 31.67 12.68 -8.45
CA LEU A 155 30.28 12.26 -8.49
C LEU A 155 29.99 11.21 -7.42
N TYR A 156 30.85 10.18 -7.27
CA TYR A 156 30.70 9.17 -6.23
C TYR A 156 30.80 9.76 -4.81
N CYS A 157 31.70 10.72 -4.61
CA CYS A 157 31.86 11.39 -3.32
C CYS A 157 30.63 12.26 -2.97
N LYS A 158 30.08 12.97 -3.96
CA LYS A 158 28.98 13.93 -3.79
C LYS A 158 27.60 13.28 -3.72
N HIS A 159 27.35 12.24 -4.53
CA HIS A 159 26.03 11.68 -4.73
C HIS A 159 25.86 10.25 -4.20
N GLY A 160 26.96 9.60 -3.74
CA GLY A 160 26.93 8.20 -3.33
C GLY A 160 26.93 7.22 -4.51
N GLY A 161 26.99 5.92 -4.17
CA GLY A 161 27.19 4.86 -5.17
C GLY A 161 26.05 4.73 -6.18
N TYR A 162 24.83 4.80 -5.71
CA TYR A 162 23.67 4.59 -6.58
C TYR A 162 23.49 5.74 -7.59
N GLU A 163 23.41 6.97 -7.13
CA GLU A 163 23.12 8.10 -8.00
C GLU A 163 24.26 8.38 -8.98
N ALA A 164 25.53 8.34 -8.51
CA ALA A 164 26.68 8.50 -9.37
C ALA A 164 26.73 7.42 -10.48
N SER A 165 26.46 6.15 -10.14
CA SER A 165 26.41 5.08 -11.14
C SER A 165 25.29 5.24 -12.18
N LYS A 166 24.15 5.82 -11.79
CA LYS A 166 23.05 6.12 -12.73
C LYS A 166 23.45 7.22 -13.71
N ILE A 167 24.09 8.30 -13.23
CA ILE A 167 24.56 9.42 -14.07
C ILE A 167 25.61 8.92 -15.07
N LEU A 168 26.65 8.24 -14.57
CA LEU A 168 27.74 7.73 -15.42
C LEU A 168 27.27 6.65 -16.39
N GLY A 169 26.43 5.72 -15.91
CA GLY A 169 25.84 4.65 -16.74
C GLY A 169 24.96 5.22 -17.85
N TYR A 170 24.19 6.26 -17.58
CA TYR A 170 23.33 6.88 -18.56
C TYR A 170 24.09 7.41 -19.78
N GLN A 171 25.19 8.14 -19.57
CA GLN A 171 26.03 8.65 -20.64
C GLN A 171 26.73 7.52 -21.40
N ALA A 172 27.28 6.53 -20.66
CA ALA A 172 27.92 5.37 -21.26
C ALA A 172 26.97 4.54 -22.15
N PHE A 173 25.69 4.44 -21.76
CA PHE A 173 24.68 3.71 -22.54
C PHE A 173 24.36 4.43 -23.85
N ILE A 174 24.19 5.76 -23.83
CA ILE A 174 23.97 6.56 -25.04
C ILE A 174 25.14 6.39 -26.00
N GLU A 175 26.39 6.50 -25.52
CA GLU A 175 27.60 6.35 -26.32
C GLU A 175 27.71 4.95 -26.92
N ALA A 176 27.45 3.90 -26.12
CA ALA A 176 27.46 2.53 -26.59
C ALA A 176 26.42 2.26 -27.67
N CYS A 177 25.18 2.73 -27.49
CA CYS A 177 24.12 2.59 -28.48
C CYS A 177 24.45 3.32 -29.79
N LYS A 178 25.01 4.52 -29.72
CA LYS A 178 25.47 5.27 -30.91
C LYS A 178 26.59 4.54 -31.65
N ARG A 179 27.60 4.08 -30.91
CA ARG A 179 28.76 3.36 -31.48
C ARG A 179 28.35 2.05 -32.15
N LEU A 180 27.39 1.32 -31.56
CA LEU A 180 26.96 -0.01 -32.01
C LEU A 180 25.74 0.02 -32.93
N ASN A 181 25.22 1.22 -33.28
CA ASN A 181 24.02 1.42 -34.09
C ASN A 181 22.79 0.70 -33.53
N VAL A 182 22.65 0.63 -32.20
CA VAL A 182 21.47 0.07 -31.53
C VAL A 182 20.37 1.14 -31.54
N PRO A 183 19.15 0.87 -32.03
CA PRO A 183 18.04 1.83 -31.98
C PRO A 183 17.52 1.98 -30.53
N TRP A 184 17.75 3.11 -29.92
CA TRP A 184 17.49 3.32 -28.50
C TRP A 184 16.47 4.42 -28.19
N THR A 185 15.88 4.34 -27.01
CA THR A 185 15.12 5.41 -26.37
C THR A 185 15.38 5.39 -24.85
N ALA A 186 15.63 6.55 -24.26
CA ALA A 186 15.82 6.70 -22.83
C ALA A 186 14.57 7.33 -22.18
N ILE A 187 14.08 6.74 -21.10
CA ILE A 187 12.94 7.24 -20.34
C ILE A 187 13.40 7.57 -18.93
N ASN A 188 13.20 8.83 -18.52
CA ASN A 188 13.70 9.39 -17.27
C ASN A 188 12.51 9.80 -16.37
N PRO A 189 11.88 8.88 -15.63
CA PRO A 189 10.79 9.22 -14.75
C PRO A 189 11.29 9.93 -13.49
N ALA A 190 10.48 10.83 -12.97
CA ALA A 190 10.63 11.40 -11.64
C ALA A 190 10.25 10.38 -10.54
N THR A 191 9.93 10.85 -9.34
CA THR A 191 9.46 9.98 -8.26
C THR A 191 8.13 9.33 -8.64
N VAL A 192 8.14 8.01 -8.73
CA VAL A 192 6.99 7.24 -9.23
C VAL A 192 6.00 6.96 -8.11
N ILE A 193 4.74 7.33 -8.33
CA ILE A 193 3.60 6.93 -7.51
C ILE A 193 2.71 5.96 -8.28
N ASP A 194 2.14 4.97 -7.59
CA ASP A 194 1.24 3.98 -8.17
C ASP A 194 -0.12 3.99 -7.47
N GLY A 195 -1.00 4.87 -7.90
CA GLY A 195 -2.40 4.90 -7.49
C GLY A 195 -3.36 4.24 -8.49
N PHE A 196 -2.85 3.61 -9.54
CA PHE A 196 -3.67 3.00 -10.60
C PHE A 196 -3.89 1.50 -10.38
N TYR A 197 -2.83 0.72 -10.25
CA TYR A 197 -2.94 -0.73 -10.08
C TYR A 197 -3.41 -1.09 -8.66
N ASN A 198 -4.24 -2.12 -8.55
CA ASN A 198 -4.80 -2.53 -7.26
C ASN A 198 -3.82 -3.36 -6.43
N TYR A 199 -2.95 -4.11 -7.10
CA TYR A 199 -2.06 -5.10 -6.50
C TYR A 199 -0.60 -4.91 -6.91
N GLY A 200 0.25 -5.82 -6.48
CA GLY A 200 1.68 -5.81 -6.78
C GLY A 200 2.52 -5.03 -5.77
N ASP A 201 3.82 -5.26 -5.85
CA ASP A 201 4.78 -4.63 -4.93
C ASP A 201 4.75 -3.12 -5.04
N MET A 202 4.88 -2.47 -3.89
CA MET A 202 5.02 -1.02 -3.77
C MET A 202 6.47 -0.66 -3.49
N GLN A 203 6.84 0.58 -3.76
CA GLN A 203 8.11 1.15 -3.35
C GLN A 203 7.93 1.97 -2.07
N TYR A 204 8.62 1.57 -0.99
CA TYR A 204 8.44 2.15 0.34
C TYR A 204 9.59 3.08 0.76
N ILE A 205 10.31 3.63 -0.20
CA ILE A 205 11.48 4.50 0.00
C ILE A 205 11.17 5.94 -0.43
N GLY A 206 12.00 6.87 -0.03
CA GLY A 206 11.88 8.28 -0.41
C GLY A 206 10.59 8.91 0.12
N VAL A 207 9.70 9.34 -0.79
CA VAL A 207 8.42 9.98 -0.41
C VAL A 207 7.52 9.05 0.39
N ALA A 208 7.50 7.76 0.08
CA ALA A 208 6.70 6.78 0.82
C ALA A 208 7.17 6.62 2.27
N ASP A 209 8.48 6.58 2.51
CA ASP A 209 9.06 6.57 3.85
C ASP A 209 8.73 7.85 4.64
N MET A 210 8.78 9.00 3.96
CA MET A 210 8.40 10.26 4.58
C MET A 210 6.91 10.28 4.96
N ILE A 211 6.03 9.76 4.11
CA ILE A 211 4.60 9.64 4.41
C ILE A 211 4.37 8.64 5.56
N ASP A 212 5.17 7.56 5.66
CA ASP A 212 5.13 6.67 6.82
C ASP A 212 5.50 7.42 8.12
N LYS A 213 6.58 8.22 8.11
CA LYS A 213 6.97 9.05 9.25
C LYS A 213 5.88 10.06 9.61
N LEU A 214 5.25 10.68 8.63
CA LEU A 214 4.10 11.58 8.84
C LEU A 214 2.93 10.81 9.50
N TYR A 215 2.57 9.67 8.95
CA TYR A 215 1.50 8.80 9.45
C TYR A 215 1.76 8.29 10.87
N GLN A 216 3.02 8.01 11.22
CA GLN A 216 3.44 7.61 12.57
C GLN A 216 3.50 8.80 13.56
N GLY A 217 3.37 10.04 13.10
CA GLY A 217 3.57 11.25 13.92
C GLY A 217 5.04 11.48 14.29
N ARG A 218 5.98 10.96 13.50
CA ARG A 218 7.44 11.09 13.69
C ARG A 218 8.07 12.15 12.79
N LEU A 219 7.36 12.65 11.79
CA LEU A 219 7.84 13.74 10.94
C LEU A 219 7.67 15.07 11.67
N LEU A 220 8.72 15.51 12.38
CA LEU A 220 8.69 16.71 13.23
C LEU A 220 8.92 17.99 12.42
N ALA A 221 9.63 17.90 11.30
CA ALA A 221 9.96 19.03 10.46
C ALA A 221 10.02 18.64 8.99
N LEU A 222 9.78 19.60 8.10
CA LEU A 222 9.91 19.41 6.66
C LEU A 222 11.32 19.83 6.21
N PRO A 223 12.06 18.97 5.50
CA PRO A 223 13.32 19.35 4.93
C PRO A 223 13.14 20.28 3.72
N GLY A 224 14.01 21.28 3.62
CA GLY A 224 14.02 22.27 2.53
C GLY A 224 13.24 23.54 2.84
N GLY A 225 12.96 24.33 1.81
CA GLY A 225 12.24 25.61 1.89
C GLY A 225 10.87 25.55 1.21
N ARG A 226 10.20 26.71 1.15
CA ARG A 226 8.87 26.82 0.50
C ARG A 226 8.89 26.49 -1.00
N ASP A 227 10.02 26.69 -1.65
CA ASP A 227 10.20 26.46 -3.09
C ASP A 227 10.69 25.05 -3.42
N THR A 228 10.89 24.20 -2.40
CA THR A 228 11.27 22.81 -2.62
C THR A 228 10.25 22.13 -3.52
N PHE A 229 10.77 21.54 -4.59
CA PHE A 229 9.98 20.85 -5.60
C PHE A 229 10.44 19.39 -5.68
N LEU A 230 9.52 18.47 -5.48
CA LEU A 230 9.75 17.04 -5.62
C LEU A 230 8.80 16.52 -6.69
N PRO A 231 9.26 16.41 -7.94
CA PRO A 231 8.39 16.03 -9.03
C PRO A 231 7.90 14.59 -8.87
N LEU A 232 6.63 14.39 -9.16
CA LEU A 232 5.99 13.08 -9.16
C LEU A 232 5.67 12.64 -10.59
N CYS A 233 5.63 11.33 -10.79
CA CYS A 233 5.22 10.70 -12.04
C CYS A 233 4.24 9.57 -11.74
N ASN A 234 3.14 9.51 -12.49
CA ASN A 234 2.16 8.44 -12.36
C ASN A 234 2.66 7.17 -13.05
N MET A 235 2.53 6.02 -12.40
CA MET A 235 2.90 4.70 -12.93
C MET A 235 2.22 4.44 -14.28
N GLN A 236 0.93 4.74 -14.42
CA GLN A 236 0.19 4.52 -15.65
C GLN A 236 0.75 5.35 -16.81
N TYR A 237 1.18 6.59 -16.54
CA TYR A 237 1.84 7.42 -17.55
C TYR A 237 3.13 6.78 -18.06
N ILE A 238 3.98 6.29 -17.13
CA ILE A 238 5.25 5.64 -17.49
C ILE A 238 5.00 4.40 -18.34
N VAL A 239 4.12 3.50 -17.88
CA VAL A 239 3.85 2.23 -18.56
C VAL A 239 3.26 2.46 -19.95
N SER A 240 2.26 3.35 -20.06
CA SER A 240 1.67 3.70 -21.35
C SER A 240 2.68 4.35 -22.30
N PHE A 241 3.55 5.24 -21.78
CA PHE A 241 4.59 5.87 -22.61
C PHE A 241 5.61 4.84 -23.12
N LEU A 242 6.07 3.93 -22.24
CA LEU A 242 6.98 2.84 -22.62
C LEU A 242 6.42 1.98 -23.75
N ILE A 243 5.17 1.54 -23.62
CA ILE A 243 4.51 0.68 -24.62
C ILE A 243 4.33 1.44 -25.95
N ARG A 244 3.77 2.65 -25.90
CA ARG A 244 3.52 3.46 -27.08
C ARG A 244 4.79 3.83 -27.84
N THR A 245 5.91 4.03 -27.14
CA THR A 245 7.24 4.32 -27.72
C THR A 245 7.62 3.31 -28.82
N MET A 246 7.23 2.04 -28.71
CA MET A 246 7.52 1.01 -29.73
C MET A 246 6.93 1.33 -31.11
N SER A 247 5.86 2.10 -31.18
CA SER A 247 5.11 2.39 -32.41
C SER A 247 5.41 3.74 -33.02
N TYR A 248 6.26 4.53 -32.36
CA TYR A 248 6.61 5.87 -32.81
C TYR A 248 8.11 5.95 -33.18
N PRO A 249 8.47 5.81 -34.48
CA PRO A 249 9.87 5.83 -34.95
C PRO A 249 10.62 7.10 -34.56
N GLU A 250 9.96 8.23 -34.42
CA GLU A 250 10.54 9.51 -34.01
C GLU A 250 11.07 9.52 -32.58
N THR A 251 10.74 8.50 -31.79
CA THR A 251 11.30 8.32 -30.44
C THR A 251 12.66 7.62 -30.44
N ILE A 252 13.15 7.17 -31.62
CA ILE A 252 14.49 6.61 -31.75
C ILE A 252 15.54 7.69 -31.51
N ALA A 253 16.57 7.35 -30.74
CA ALA A 253 17.65 8.23 -30.31
C ALA A 253 17.15 9.48 -29.55
N GLN A 254 16.05 9.35 -28.82
CA GLN A 254 15.46 10.40 -28.02
C GLN A 254 15.48 10.08 -26.52
N GLU A 255 15.45 11.15 -25.74
CA GLU A 255 15.39 11.14 -24.28
C GLU A 255 14.12 11.85 -23.82
N TYR A 256 13.37 11.23 -22.91
CA TYR A 256 12.12 11.81 -22.40
C TYR A 256 12.14 11.87 -20.88
N MET A 257 11.90 13.07 -20.35
CA MET A 257 11.70 13.31 -18.93
C MET A 257 10.21 13.16 -18.60
N LEU A 258 9.85 12.17 -17.79
CA LEU A 258 8.45 11.91 -17.43
C LEU A 258 8.17 12.38 -16.00
N LEU A 259 7.40 13.43 -15.86
CA LEU A 259 6.90 13.96 -14.59
C LEU A 259 5.66 14.81 -14.85
N ASP A 260 4.92 15.08 -13.78
CA ASP A 260 3.86 16.08 -13.77
C ASP A 260 4.46 17.46 -13.39
N PRO A 261 4.58 18.42 -14.32
CA PRO A 261 5.11 19.75 -14.02
C PRO A 261 4.19 20.54 -13.07
N ALA A 262 2.91 20.15 -12.96
CA ALA A 262 1.95 20.73 -12.04
C ALA A 262 1.99 20.08 -10.64
N THR A 263 2.92 19.16 -10.39
CA THR A 263 3.12 18.59 -9.04
C THR A 263 3.19 19.71 -8.01
N PRO A 264 2.37 19.68 -6.93
CA PRO A 264 2.42 20.70 -5.90
C PRO A 264 3.80 20.80 -5.23
N LYS A 265 4.17 21.99 -4.77
CA LYS A 265 5.39 22.18 -3.98
C LYS A 265 5.41 21.22 -2.79
N PHE A 266 6.59 20.76 -2.39
CA PHE A 266 6.79 19.69 -1.42
C PHE A 266 5.99 19.86 -0.11
N HIS A 267 6.02 21.06 0.48
CA HIS A 267 5.24 21.34 1.70
C HIS A 267 3.74 21.17 1.49
N ARG A 268 3.22 21.50 0.29
CA ARG A 268 1.81 21.32 -0.04
C ARG A 268 1.47 19.85 -0.26
N LEU A 269 2.38 19.06 -0.87
CA LEU A 269 2.19 17.59 -0.97
C LEU A 269 2.08 16.95 0.40
N VAL A 270 2.94 17.33 1.35
CA VAL A 270 2.88 16.80 2.72
C VAL A 270 1.58 17.22 3.41
N HIS A 271 1.14 18.46 3.20
CA HIS A 271 -0.13 18.93 3.74
C HIS A 271 -1.32 18.13 3.18
N LEU A 272 -1.37 17.90 1.86
CA LEU A 272 -2.41 17.07 1.23
C LEU A 272 -2.40 15.64 1.76
N ALA A 273 -1.21 15.06 1.97
CA ALA A 273 -1.08 13.74 2.57
C ALA A 273 -1.57 13.72 4.02
N ALA A 274 -1.22 14.73 4.83
CA ALA A 274 -1.65 14.84 6.22
C ALA A 274 -3.18 15.01 6.32
N GLU A 275 -3.76 15.85 5.48
CA GLU A 275 -5.21 16.04 5.39
C GLU A 275 -5.93 14.74 5.02
N HIS A 276 -5.44 14.03 4.00
CA HIS A 276 -5.99 12.73 3.57
C HIS A 276 -5.90 11.67 4.67
N LEU A 277 -4.76 11.60 5.37
CA LEU A 277 -4.52 10.65 6.45
C LEU A 277 -5.18 11.04 7.78
N GLY A 278 -5.71 12.26 7.91
CA GLY A 278 -6.25 12.78 9.16
C GLY A 278 -5.21 12.91 10.27
N VAL A 279 -3.99 13.35 9.93
CA VAL A 279 -2.88 13.56 10.88
C VAL A 279 -2.39 15.00 10.86
N SER A 280 -1.67 15.41 11.91
CA SER A 280 -1.12 16.77 12.00
C SER A 280 -0.01 17.00 10.98
N THR A 281 -0.02 18.17 10.33
CA THR A 281 1.03 18.59 9.41
C THR A 281 2.20 19.21 10.20
N PRO A 282 3.46 18.86 9.90
CA PRO A 282 4.61 19.55 10.47
C PRO A 282 4.65 21.02 10.02
N HIS A 283 4.85 21.94 10.98
CA HIS A 283 4.92 23.38 10.69
C HIS A 283 6.36 23.89 10.52
N LEU A 284 7.34 23.19 11.14
CA LEU A 284 8.74 23.56 11.10
C LEU A 284 9.35 23.18 9.74
N GLN A 285 10.03 24.13 9.10
CA GLN A 285 10.84 23.89 7.90
C GLN A 285 12.31 24.04 8.27
N VAL A 286 13.13 23.07 7.87
CA VAL A 286 14.57 23.06 8.14
C VAL A 286 15.33 23.15 6.83
N PRO A 287 16.12 24.22 6.60
CA PRO A 287 16.92 24.37 5.39
C PRO A 287 17.83 23.16 5.15
N LYS A 288 17.93 22.71 3.90
CA LYS A 288 18.76 21.57 3.50
C LYS A 288 20.20 21.68 4.01
N GLY A 289 20.85 22.84 3.84
CA GLY A 289 22.22 23.07 4.28
C GLY A 289 22.44 22.94 5.80
N LEU A 290 21.39 23.07 6.61
CA LEU A 290 21.47 22.79 8.05
C LEU A 290 21.41 21.28 8.31
N LEU A 291 20.53 20.56 7.60
CA LEU A 291 20.40 19.11 7.72
C LEU A 291 21.68 18.38 7.28
N GLU A 292 22.33 18.83 6.21
CA GLU A 292 23.59 18.25 5.72
C GLU A 292 24.73 18.32 6.75
N LYS A 293 24.68 19.30 7.67
CA LYS A 293 25.68 19.46 8.76
C LYS A 293 25.40 18.56 9.96
N LEU A 294 24.22 17.99 10.08
CA LEU A 294 23.89 17.10 11.18
C LEU A 294 24.56 15.72 11.01
N PRO A 295 24.96 15.06 12.11
CA PRO A 295 25.36 13.67 12.08
C PRO A 295 24.21 12.79 11.56
N GLU A 296 24.52 11.75 10.77
CA GLU A 296 23.49 10.83 10.23
C GLU A 296 22.63 10.17 11.31
N VAL A 297 23.19 9.93 12.47
CA VAL A 297 22.47 9.37 13.64
C VAL A 297 21.29 10.26 14.09
N LEU A 298 21.35 11.59 13.79
CA LEU A 298 20.29 12.54 14.10
C LEU A 298 19.31 12.75 12.91
N LEU A 299 19.69 12.25 11.73
CA LEU A 299 18.84 12.27 10.54
C LEU A 299 18.15 10.90 10.49
N ASP A 300 16.93 10.77 10.82
CA ASP A 300 16.18 9.50 10.65
C ASP A 300 16.15 9.07 9.15
N GLY A 301 17.33 8.86 8.56
CA GLY A 301 17.57 8.53 7.16
C GLY A 301 19.01 8.82 6.71
N SER A 302 19.37 8.39 5.50
CA SER A 302 20.68 8.63 4.90
C SER A 302 20.79 10.06 4.35
N LYS A 303 21.99 10.66 4.42
CA LYS A 303 22.27 11.97 3.78
C LYS A 303 22.02 11.95 2.27
N GLU A 304 22.18 10.79 1.64
CA GLU A 304 21.84 10.64 0.21
C GLU A 304 20.38 11.01 -0.11
N GLN A 305 19.46 10.78 0.83
CA GLN A 305 18.05 11.16 0.67
C GLN A 305 17.85 12.69 0.61
N LEU A 306 18.71 13.46 1.23
CA LEU A 306 18.65 14.93 1.16
C LEU A 306 18.98 15.47 -0.24
N SER A 307 19.65 14.68 -1.07
CA SER A 307 19.96 15.05 -2.46
C SER A 307 18.71 15.29 -3.30
N PHE A 308 17.61 14.57 -3.00
CA PHE A 308 16.33 14.71 -3.70
C PHE A 308 15.58 16.01 -3.36
N ILE A 309 16.02 16.72 -2.31
CA ILE A 309 15.44 18.00 -1.93
C ILE A 309 16.11 19.10 -2.76
N SER A 310 15.40 19.57 -3.75
CA SER A 310 15.90 20.58 -4.69
C SER A 310 14.79 21.57 -5.08
N THR A 311 15.17 22.67 -5.71
CA THR A 311 14.26 23.65 -6.32
C THR A 311 14.29 23.57 -7.84
N GLU A 312 14.97 22.57 -8.40
CA GLU A 312 15.15 22.40 -9.84
C GLU A 312 13.83 22.11 -10.54
N HIS A 313 13.69 22.70 -11.72
CA HIS A 313 12.61 22.41 -12.66
C HIS A 313 13.20 21.73 -13.89
N TYR A 314 12.47 20.81 -14.47
CA TYR A 314 12.92 19.96 -15.56
C TYR A 314 12.17 20.27 -16.84
N HIS A 315 12.85 20.16 -17.98
CA HIS A 315 12.25 20.38 -19.29
C HIS A 315 11.45 19.15 -19.73
N VAL A 316 10.14 19.27 -19.78
CA VAL A 316 9.21 18.18 -20.12
C VAL A 316 8.50 18.36 -21.46
N ALA A 317 8.68 19.50 -22.13
CA ALA A 317 7.94 19.85 -23.34
C ALA A 317 7.99 18.76 -24.44
N GLY A 318 9.14 18.10 -24.62
CA GLY A 318 9.27 17.00 -25.57
C GLY A 318 8.43 15.77 -25.19
N ALA A 319 8.39 15.44 -23.89
CA ALA A 319 7.59 14.35 -23.38
C ALA A 319 6.09 14.66 -23.44
N GLU A 320 5.68 15.89 -23.11
CA GLU A 320 4.27 16.34 -23.19
C GLU A 320 3.76 16.35 -24.64
N ALA A 321 4.56 16.86 -25.58
CA ALA A 321 4.21 16.82 -27.00
C ALA A 321 4.06 15.38 -27.51
N MET A 322 4.97 14.50 -27.11
CA MET A 322 4.89 13.08 -27.47
C MET A 322 3.70 12.39 -26.80
N ALA A 323 3.44 12.64 -25.51
CA ALA A 323 2.27 12.12 -24.82
C ALA A 323 0.95 12.54 -25.47
N THR A 324 0.86 13.78 -25.93
CA THR A 324 -0.28 14.28 -26.70
C THR A 324 -0.45 13.51 -28.00
N LYS A 325 0.64 13.33 -28.76
CA LYS A 325 0.64 12.56 -30.00
C LYS A 325 0.27 11.08 -29.78
N MET A 326 0.70 10.50 -28.67
CA MET A 326 0.38 9.14 -28.25
C MET A 326 -1.05 8.98 -27.68
N GLY A 327 -1.78 10.08 -27.44
CA GLY A 327 -3.11 10.06 -26.85
C GLY A 327 -3.13 9.68 -25.36
N ILE A 328 -2.07 10.02 -24.63
CA ILE A 328 -1.89 9.70 -23.19
C ILE A 328 -1.61 10.93 -22.32
N ALA A 329 -1.84 12.13 -22.83
CA ALA A 329 -1.56 13.38 -22.11
C ALA A 329 -2.32 13.50 -20.78
N ASP A 330 -3.53 12.95 -20.70
CA ASP A 330 -4.35 12.97 -19.47
C ASP A 330 -3.71 12.18 -18.31
N LEU A 331 -2.79 11.26 -18.60
CA LEU A 331 -2.09 10.47 -17.61
C LEU A 331 -0.94 11.21 -16.91
N ILE A 332 -0.55 12.39 -17.40
CA ILE A 332 0.52 13.21 -16.81
C ILE A 332 0.14 13.66 -15.40
N ASN A 333 -1.12 14.06 -15.20
CA ASN A 333 -1.60 14.59 -13.92
C ASN A 333 -1.58 13.52 -12.81
N VAL A 334 -0.82 13.77 -11.76
CA VAL A 334 -0.70 12.86 -10.61
C VAL A 334 -1.79 13.04 -9.57
N THR A 335 -2.47 14.17 -9.54
CA THR A 335 -3.44 14.53 -8.48
C THR A 335 -4.52 13.48 -8.26
N PRO A 336 -5.16 12.89 -9.29
CA PRO A 336 -6.21 11.89 -9.10
C PRO A 336 -5.70 10.59 -8.46
N TYR A 337 -4.40 10.32 -8.56
CA TYR A 337 -3.77 9.06 -8.13
C TYR A 337 -3.07 9.17 -6.78
N PHE A 338 -2.80 10.40 -6.30
CA PHE A 338 -2.00 10.63 -5.10
C PHE A 338 -2.64 10.06 -3.84
N SER A 339 -3.91 10.37 -3.59
CA SER A 339 -4.64 9.86 -2.43
C SER A 339 -4.75 8.33 -2.46
N ARG A 340 -5.08 7.75 -3.62
CA ARG A 340 -5.18 6.29 -3.76
C ARG A 340 -3.83 5.59 -3.57
N TRP A 341 -2.72 6.21 -4.00
CA TRP A 341 -1.39 5.70 -3.71
C TRP A 341 -1.10 5.69 -2.21
N ILE A 342 -1.48 6.75 -1.48
CA ILE A 342 -1.37 6.80 -0.02
C ILE A 342 -2.22 5.70 0.62
N ASP A 343 -3.45 5.47 0.17
CA ASP A 343 -4.31 4.39 0.66
C ASP A 343 -3.64 3.02 0.52
N ARG A 344 -2.95 2.77 -0.60
CA ARG A 344 -2.21 1.53 -0.81
C ARG A 344 -0.99 1.40 0.13
N LEU A 345 -0.29 2.51 0.39
CA LEU A 345 0.80 2.51 1.38
C LEU A 345 0.26 2.14 2.78
N VAL A 346 -0.88 2.71 3.16
CA VAL A 346 -1.54 2.41 4.44
C VAL A 346 -2.06 0.98 4.49
N LEU A 347 -2.67 0.47 3.41
CA LEU A 347 -3.15 -0.91 3.30
C LEU A 347 -2.04 -1.90 3.60
N THR A 348 -0.88 -1.72 2.97
CA THR A 348 0.29 -2.59 3.15
C THR A 348 1.10 -2.25 4.39
N ARG A 349 0.63 -1.30 5.22
CA ARG A 349 1.36 -0.77 6.39
C ARG A 349 2.80 -0.39 6.03
N PHE A 350 2.96 0.27 4.90
CA PHE A 350 4.26 0.68 4.37
C PHE A 350 5.24 -0.51 4.24
N GLY A 351 4.76 -1.63 3.70
CA GLY A 351 5.55 -2.84 3.45
C GLY A 351 5.64 -3.83 4.61
N ARG A 352 5.06 -3.51 5.77
CA ARG A 352 5.04 -4.41 6.94
C ARG A 352 3.95 -5.48 6.87
N MET A 353 3.01 -5.34 5.94
CA MET A 353 1.92 -6.29 5.72
C MET A 353 1.86 -6.73 4.26
N GLN A 354 1.78 -8.05 4.03
CA GLN A 354 1.44 -8.59 2.72
C GLN A 354 -0.07 -8.75 2.61
N VAL A 355 -0.65 -8.17 1.57
CA VAL A 355 -2.07 -8.34 1.26
C VAL A 355 -2.22 -9.58 0.40
N SER A 356 -2.77 -10.63 0.98
CA SER A 356 -2.95 -11.94 0.32
C SER A 356 -4.33 -12.13 -0.31
N THR A 357 -5.32 -11.39 0.16
CA THR A 357 -6.71 -11.50 -0.30
C THR A 357 -7.13 -10.23 -1.04
N PRO A 358 -7.74 -10.34 -2.21
CA PRO A 358 -8.30 -9.20 -2.91
C PRO A 358 -9.33 -8.48 -2.04
N SER A 359 -9.10 -7.20 -1.77
CA SER A 359 -10.05 -6.36 -1.05
C SER A 359 -10.14 -5.00 -1.72
N HIS A 360 -11.33 -4.41 -1.69
CA HIS A 360 -11.51 -3.00 -2.00
C HIS A 360 -11.38 -2.20 -0.72
N PHE A 361 -10.55 -1.18 -0.74
CA PHE A 361 -10.27 -0.36 0.42
C PHE A 361 -10.45 1.12 0.08
N SER A 362 -10.87 1.88 1.07
CA SER A 362 -11.00 3.33 0.94
C SER A 362 -11.09 4.01 2.30
N TYR A 363 -10.86 5.34 2.32
CA TYR A 363 -11.28 6.19 3.42
C TYR A 363 -12.69 6.73 3.12
N GLN A 364 -13.72 6.05 3.63
CA GLN A 364 -15.07 6.60 3.58
C GLN A 364 -15.28 7.60 4.71
N ASN A 365 -15.42 8.89 4.38
CA ASN A 365 -15.51 9.97 5.35
C ASN A 365 -14.39 9.93 6.41
N ARG A 366 -13.15 9.63 5.94
CA ARG A 366 -11.95 9.46 6.76
C ARG A 366 -11.90 8.19 7.62
N TYR A 367 -12.85 7.28 7.53
CA TYR A 367 -12.79 5.98 8.18
C TYR A 367 -12.23 4.95 7.22
N TRP A 368 -11.20 4.23 7.67
CA TRP A 368 -10.64 3.14 6.89
C TRP A 368 -11.66 2.01 6.77
N THR A 369 -11.92 1.60 5.55
CA THR A 369 -12.89 0.57 5.21
C THR A 369 -12.27 -0.41 4.23
N GLU A 370 -12.45 -1.70 4.47
CA GLU A 370 -12.09 -2.77 3.56
C GLU A 370 -13.33 -3.61 3.25
N ILE A 371 -13.54 -3.89 1.97
CA ILE A 371 -14.63 -4.72 1.48
C ILE A 371 -14.02 -5.95 0.82
N TYR A 372 -14.36 -7.12 1.32
CA TYR A 372 -13.95 -8.41 0.78
C TYR A 372 -15.10 -9.00 -0.03
N THR A 373 -14.82 -9.46 -1.25
CA THR A 373 -15.78 -10.10 -2.13
C THR A 373 -15.11 -11.24 -2.90
N LYS A 374 -15.87 -12.32 -3.13
CA LYS A 374 -15.43 -13.44 -3.98
C LYS A 374 -15.84 -13.28 -5.45
N GLN A 375 -16.72 -12.33 -5.74
CA GLN A 375 -17.22 -12.02 -7.08
C GLN A 375 -16.93 -10.54 -7.41
N PRO A 376 -16.99 -10.15 -8.69
CA PRO A 376 -16.96 -8.74 -9.06
C PRO A 376 -18.03 -7.98 -8.27
N ILE A 377 -17.67 -6.81 -7.71
CA ILE A 377 -18.57 -6.00 -6.89
C ILE A 377 -19.83 -5.68 -7.70
N SER A 378 -20.96 -6.20 -7.24
CA SER A 378 -22.28 -5.91 -7.82
C SER A 378 -23.01 -4.75 -7.10
N SER A 379 -22.56 -4.40 -5.90
CA SER A 379 -23.11 -3.30 -5.10
C SER A 379 -22.08 -2.77 -4.10
N ASP A 380 -22.24 -1.52 -3.66
CA ASP A 380 -21.41 -0.89 -2.62
C ASP A 380 -21.79 -1.35 -1.19
N THR A 381 -22.74 -2.29 -1.05
CA THR A 381 -23.24 -2.75 0.25
C THR A 381 -22.86 -4.20 0.52
N SER A 382 -22.65 -4.52 1.80
CA SER A 382 -22.21 -5.83 2.30
C SER A 382 -23.29 -6.46 3.17
N SER A 383 -23.35 -7.81 3.17
CA SER A 383 -24.28 -8.59 4.02
C SER A 383 -23.81 -8.65 5.49
N ALA A 384 -22.55 -8.34 5.77
CA ALA A 384 -22.01 -8.28 7.11
C ALA A 384 -20.98 -7.15 7.29
N LEU A 385 -20.91 -6.63 8.54
CA LEU A 385 -19.93 -5.64 8.97
C LEU A 385 -19.20 -6.13 10.21
N PHE A 386 -17.86 -6.04 10.18
CA PHE A 386 -16.99 -6.40 11.29
C PHE A 386 -16.39 -5.15 11.94
N LEU A 387 -16.57 -4.99 13.26
CA LEU A 387 -16.08 -3.88 14.07
C LEU A 387 -15.15 -4.39 15.17
N HIS A 388 -13.91 -3.91 15.18
CA HIS A 388 -12.88 -4.34 16.13
C HIS A 388 -13.01 -3.69 17.51
N GLY A 389 -12.23 -4.17 18.48
CA GLY A 389 -12.05 -3.56 19.80
C GLY A 389 -10.65 -2.97 19.99
N ILE A 390 -10.37 -2.44 21.18
CA ILE A 390 -9.05 -1.94 21.57
C ILE A 390 -8.13 -3.13 21.95
N PRO A 391 -6.85 -3.12 21.57
CA PRO A 391 -6.11 -2.12 20.78
C PRO A 391 -6.02 -2.46 19.29
N PHE A 392 -6.85 -3.40 18.82
CA PHE A 392 -6.83 -3.92 17.45
C PHE A 392 -7.28 -2.87 16.42
N ASP A 393 -7.17 -3.26 15.17
CA ASP A 393 -7.84 -2.67 14.02
C ASP A 393 -8.54 -3.78 13.22
N SER A 394 -9.20 -3.43 12.12
CA SER A 394 -9.99 -4.38 11.34
C SER A 394 -9.19 -5.57 10.78
N ALA A 395 -7.85 -5.46 10.64
CA ALA A 395 -7.03 -6.58 10.21
C ALA A 395 -7.08 -7.80 11.17
N CYS A 396 -7.51 -7.62 12.42
CA CYS A 396 -7.70 -8.75 13.34
C CYS A 396 -8.79 -9.75 12.87
N TRP A 397 -9.68 -9.33 11.98
CA TRP A 397 -10.73 -10.17 11.42
C TRP A 397 -10.28 -10.99 10.19
N SER A 398 -9.15 -10.64 9.56
CA SER A 398 -8.67 -11.33 8.35
C SER A 398 -8.52 -12.85 8.51
N PRO A 399 -8.02 -13.40 9.65
CA PRO A 399 -7.94 -14.84 9.85
C PRO A 399 -9.32 -15.53 9.83
N ILE A 400 -10.36 -14.87 10.36
CA ILE A 400 -11.74 -15.36 10.35
C ILE A 400 -12.33 -15.26 8.94
N ILE A 401 -12.18 -14.11 8.27
CA ILE A 401 -12.72 -13.88 6.92
C ILE A 401 -12.16 -14.90 5.93
N ASN A 402 -10.89 -15.28 6.05
CA ASN A 402 -10.28 -16.29 5.20
C ASN A 402 -10.85 -17.71 5.39
N LYS A 403 -11.54 -17.97 6.52
CA LYS A 403 -12.11 -19.29 6.87
C LYS A 403 -13.62 -19.41 6.64
N ILE A 404 -14.32 -18.30 6.54
CA ILE A 404 -15.78 -18.28 6.37
C ILE A 404 -16.19 -18.13 4.89
N THR A 405 -17.42 -18.54 4.58
CA THR A 405 -18.04 -18.30 3.26
C THR A 405 -18.91 -17.06 3.34
N TYR A 406 -18.73 -16.17 2.40
CA TYR A 406 -19.50 -14.91 2.26
C TYR A 406 -19.56 -14.50 0.79
N ASP A 407 -20.54 -13.66 0.43
CA ASP A 407 -20.58 -13.00 -0.87
C ASP A 407 -19.79 -11.69 -0.80
N GLN A 408 -20.19 -10.80 0.11
CA GLN A 408 -19.49 -9.55 0.35
C GLN A 408 -19.59 -9.16 1.82
N VAL A 409 -18.44 -8.85 2.44
CA VAL A 409 -18.35 -8.39 3.83
C VAL A 409 -17.51 -7.14 3.93
N ALA A 410 -17.86 -6.26 4.87
CA ALA A 410 -17.13 -5.03 5.15
C ALA A 410 -16.45 -5.10 6.53
N MET A 411 -15.29 -4.46 6.63
CA MET A 411 -14.60 -4.18 7.89
C MET A 411 -14.32 -2.68 7.98
N MET A 412 -14.44 -2.12 9.17
CA MET A 412 -14.08 -0.72 9.42
C MET A 412 -13.16 -0.59 10.63
N ASP A 413 -12.18 0.30 10.51
CA ASP A 413 -11.40 0.75 11.67
C ASP A 413 -12.18 1.84 12.40
N LEU A 414 -12.33 1.68 13.73
CA LEU A 414 -13.06 2.61 14.58
C LEU A 414 -12.45 4.03 14.56
N PRO A 415 -13.21 5.09 14.89
CA PRO A 415 -12.74 6.47 14.85
C PRO A 415 -11.44 6.67 15.64
N GLY A 416 -10.41 7.22 14.99
CA GLY A 416 -9.10 7.48 15.58
C GLY A 416 -8.26 6.24 15.92
N LEU A 417 -8.72 5.04 15.57
CA LEU A 417 -8.02 3.78 15.81
C LEU A 417 -7.57 3.14 14.50
N GLY A 418 -6.64 2.19 14.60
CA GLY A 418 -6.14 1.46 13.45
C GLY A 418 -5.61 2.39 12.37
N ARG A 419 -6.18 2.28 11.16
CA ARG A 419 -5.84 3.08 9.98
C ARG A 419 -6.77 4.29 9.78
N SER A 420 -7.84 4.40 10.57
CA SER A 420 -8.74 5.55 10.54
C SER A 420 -8.05 6.82 11.04
N GLY A 421 -8.42 7.96 10.44
CA GLY A 421 -7.83 9.25 10.77
C GLY A 421 -8.05 9.67 12.23
N SER A 422 -7.18 10.55 12.70
CA SER A 422 -7.31 11.17 14.01
C SER A 422 -8.35 12.29 13.96
N TYR A 423 -9.33 12.23 14.85
CA TYR A 423 -10.34 13.27 15.03
C TYR A 423 -10.24 13.83 16.43
N GLU A 424 -10.63 15.09 16.61
CA GLU A 424 -11.10 15.51 17.91
C GLU A 424 -12.33 14.68 18.25
N MET A 425 -12.27 13.97 19.39
CA MET A 425 -13.33 13.07 19.84
C MET A 425 -14.57 13.90 20.27
N MET A 426 -15.34 14.38 19.30
CA MET A 426 -16.65 14.95 19.56
C MET A 426 -17.73 13.85 19.53
N GLU A 427 -18.83 14.02 20.24
CA GLU A 427 -20.01 13.13 20.13
C GLU A 427 -20.47 12.99 18.67
N ASP A 428 -20.33 14.05 17.89
CA ASP A 428 -20.61 14.07 16.46
C ASP A 428 -19.78 13.07 15.64
N SER A 429 -18.55 12.75 16.04
CA SER A 429 -17.71 11.79 15.29
C SER A 429 -18.26 10.35 15.39
N ASN A 430 -18.84 9.98 16.52
CA ASN A 430 -19.47 8.67 16.68
C ASN A 430 -20.75 8.56 15.82
N HIS A 431 -21.54 9.64 15.74
CA HIS A 431 -22.72 9.68 14.87
C HIS A 431 -22.35 9.59 13.39
N GLN A 432 -21.31 10.30 12.96
CA GLN A 432 -20.81 10.26 11.59
C GLN A 432 -20.28 8.87 11.22
N PHE A 433 -19.58 8.21 12.16
CA PHE A 433 -19.10 6.84 11.95
C PHE A 433 -20.26 5.86 11.75
N ILE A 434 -21.30 5.95 12.60
CA ILE A 434 -22.51 5.12 12.50
C ILE A 434 -23.20 5.33 11.16
N ASP A 435 -23.28 6.57 10.68
CA ASP A 435 -23.86 6.89 9.37
C ASP A 435 -23.02 6.34 8.21
N ALA A 436 -21.70 6.40 8.32
CA ALA A 436 -20.78 5.81 7.35
C ALA A 436 -20.90 4.27 7.34
N ALA A 437 -20.94 3.65 8.50
CA ALA A 437 -21.14 2.20 8.66
C ALA A 437 -22.49 1.73 8.07
N ALA A 438 -23.56 2.49 8.29
CA ALA A 438 -24.88 2.17 7.75
C ALA A 438 -24.93 2.18 6.22
N LYS A 439 -24.10 2.99 5.56
CA LYS A 439 -24.02 3.03 4.08
C LYS A 439 -23.41 1.75 3.50
N LEU A 440 -22.56 1.06 4.26
CA LEU A 440 -21.94 -0.20 3.84
C LEU A 440 -22.88 -1.41 3.97
N LEU A 441 -23.99 -1.29 4.68
CA LEU A 441 -24.89 -2.41 4.96
C LEU A 441 -26.05 -2.46 3.97
N ALA A 442 -26.28 -3.64 3.41
CA ALA A 442 -27.53 -4.01 2.80
C ALA A 442 -28.65 -4.10 3.87
N PRO A 443 -29.95 -4.04 3.51
CA PRO A 443 -31.02 -4.36 4.45
C PRO A 443 -30.84 -5.78 5.04
N ASN A 444 -31.23 -5.94 6.31
CA ASN A 444 -31.16 -7.23 7.03
C ASN A 444 -29.75 -7.83 7.18
N SER A 445 -28.72 -7.02 7.29
CA SER A 445 -27.33 -7.46 7.46
C SER A 445 -27.00 -7.90 8.89
N VAL A 446 -25.86 -8.59 9.04
CA VAL A 446 -25.30 -9.00 10.32
C VAL A 446 -24.16 -8.06 10.72
N VAL A 447 -24.12 -7.63 11.99
CA VAL A 447 -22.98 -6.87 12.53
C VAL A 447 -22.27 -7.71 13.59
N ILE A 448 -20.99 -7.95 13.36
CA ILE A 448 -20.09 -8.68 14.25
C ILE A 448 -19.15 -7.64 14.91
N ALA A 449 -19.13 -7.60 16.23
CA ALA A 449 -18.38 -6.58 16.93
C ALA A 449 -17.65 -7.14 18.15
N HIS A 450 -16.42 -6.66 18.40
CA HIS A 450 -15.63 -7.02 19.56
C HIS A 450 -15.46 -5.84 20.52
N SER A 451 -15.60 -6.10 21.82
CA SER A 451 -15.27 -5.19 22.94
C SER A 451 -15.82 -3.76 22.72
N LEU A 452 -14.97 -2.76 22.44
CA LEU A 452 -15.39 -1.38 22.14
C LEU A 452 -16.29 -1.30 20.89
N GLY A 453 -16.04 -2.11 19.88
CA GLY A 453 -16.87 -2.18 18.67
C GLY A 453 -18.34 -2.46 18.96
N CYS A 454 -18.65 -3.15 20.08
CA CYS A 454 -20.01 -3.45 20.51
C CYS A 454 -20.83 -2.17 20.81
N LEU A 455 -20.18 -1.11 21.31
CA LEU A 455 -20.82 0.20 21.48
C LEU A 455 -21.37 0.74 20.15
N PHE A 456 -20.54 0.69 19.12
CA PHE A 456 -20.91 1.19 17.79
C PHE A 456 -21.96 0.29 17.14
N ALA A 457 -21.85 -1.03 17.29
CA ALA A 457 -22.82 -1.99 16.76
C ALA A 457 -24.22 -1.81 17.35
N LEU A 458 -24.34 -1.64 18.68
CA LEU A 458 -25.63 -1.38 19.34
C LEU A 458 -26.25 -0.07 18.86
N ASN A 459 -25.47 1.01 18.82
CA ASN A 459 -25.97 2.31 18.37
C ASN A 459 -26.34 2.31 16.87
N LEU A 460 -25.62 1.56 16.04
CA LEU A 460 -25.94 1.34 14.63
C LEU A 460 -27.30 0.64 14.48
N ALA A 461 -27.51 -0.46 15.22
CA ALA A 461 -28.76 -1.21 15.18
C ALA A 461 -29.95 -0.39 15.73
N LYS A 462 -29.73 0.48 16.74
CA LYS A 462 -30.76 1.39 17.25
C LYS A 462 -31.14 2.45 16.23
N LYS A 463 -30.14 3.08 15.57
CA LYS A 463 -30.38 4.17 14.61
C LYS A 463 -30.93 3.66 13.27
N TYR A 464 -30.49 2.46 12.84
CA TYR A 464 -30.84 1.87 11.55
C TYR A 464 -31.37 0.42 11.71
N PRO A 465 -32.54 0.25 12.34
CA PRO A 465 -33.08 -1.07 12.69
C PRO A 465 -33.36 -1.96 11.47
N ASP A 466 -33.70 -1.37 10.33
CA ASP A 466 -34.02 -2.10 9.09
C ASP A 466 -32.74 -2.63 8.38
N LYS A 467 -31.59 -2.04 8.69
CA LYS A 467 -30.32 -2.48 8.13
C LYS A 467 -29.67 -3.61 8.94
N VAL A 468 -29.96 -3.69 10.24
CA VAL A 468 -29.32 -4.67 11.13
C VAL A 468 -30.34 -5.70 11.59
N ALA A 469 -30.25 -6.90 11.04
CA ALA A 469 -31.08 -8.05 11.46
C ALA A 469 -30.52 -8.76 12.69
N ARG A 470 -29.18 -8.87 12.79
CA ARG A 470 -28.50 -9.62 13.85
C ARG A 470 -27.24 -8.91 14.33
N LEU A 471 -26.98 -8.99 15.63
CA LEU A 471 -25.78 -8.52 16.32
C LEU A 471 -25.07 -9.72 16.96
N ILE A 472 -23.81 -9.96 16.59
CA ILE A 472 -22.94 -10.92 17.26
C ILE A 472 -21.88 -10.11 18.04
N LEU A 473 -22.06 -10.06 19.36
CA LEU A 473 -21.21 -9.26 20.23
C LEU A 473 -20.19 -10.15 20.93
N ILE A 474 -18.91 -9.94 20.64
CA ILE A 474 -17.81 -10.71 21.20
C ILE A 474 -17.19 -9.90 22.34
N SER A 475 -17.22 -10.46 23.54
CA SER A 475 -16.66 -9.84 24.76
C SER A 475 -17.05 -8.37 24.93
N PRO A 476 -18.36 -8.01 24.98
CA PRO A 476 -18.78 -6.62 25.08
C PRO A 476 -18.33 -6.01 26.41
N TYR A 477 -17.47 -5.00 26.35
CA TYR A 477 -16.78 -4.42 27.52
C TYR A 477 -17.68 -4.00 28.67
N PHE A 478 -18.92 -3.58 28.37
CA PHE A 478 -19.85 -3.02 29.37
C PHE A 478 -20.53 -4.07 30.24
N VAL A 479 -20.44 -5.35 29.88
CA VAL A 479 -20.96 -6.47 30.71
C VAL A 479 -19.87 -7.27 31.43
N GLN A 480 -18.60 -7.03 31.13
CA GLN A 480 -17.44 -7.71 31.71
C GLN A 480 -16.76 -6.87 32.79
N ALA A 481 -15.75 -7.42 33.46
CA ALA A 481 -14.95 -6.71 34.45
C ALA A 481 -14.31 -5.44 33.87
N GLN A 482 -14.07 -4.46 34.69
CA GLN A 482 -13.38 -3.23 34.29
C GLN A 482 -11.88 -3.50 34.17
N ALA A 483 -11.22 -2.81 33.24
CA ALA A 483 -9.78 -2.78 33.17
C ALA A 483 -9.17 -2.18 34.46
N ALA A 484 -7.92 -2.50 34.74
CA ALA A 484 -7.20 -1.99 35.90
C ALA A 484 -7.23 -0.45 35.94
N LYS A 485 -7.32 0.15 37.14
CA LYS A 485 -7.49 1.59 37.36
C LYS A 485 -6.46 2.45 36.59
N MET A 486 -5.23 1.97 36.45
CA MET A 486 -4.17 2.69 35.72
C MET A 486 -4.54 2.93 34.23
N PHE A 487 -5.29 2.03 33.61
CA PHE A 487 -5.76 2.17 32.23
C PHE A 487 -6.99 3.08 32.11
N GLN A 488 -7.70 3.35 33.21
CA GLN A 488 -8.86 4.24 33.24
C GLN A 488 -8.47 5.70 33.33
N ILE A 489 -7.22 6.01 33.74
CA ILE A 489 -6.69 7.37 33.84
C ILE A 489 -6.00 7.72 32.53
N GLN A 490 -6.59 8.63 31.75
CA GLN A 490 -6.16 8.98 30.40
C GLN A 490 -4.68 9.32 30.27
N ALA A 491 -4.12 10.16 31.18
CA ALA A 491 -2.72 10.54 31.13
C ALA A 491 -1.77 9.36 31.36
N ILE A 492 -2.12 8.46 32.29
CA ILE A 492 -1.32 7.28 32.64
C ILE A 492 -1.38 6.27 31.51
N SER A 493 -2.57 5.94 31.03
CA SER A 493 -2.75 4.97 29.94
C SER A 493 -2.09 5.44 28.64
N ASN A 494 -2.10 6.73 28.34
CA ASN A 494 -1.38 7.29 27.18
C ASN A 494 0.14 7.05 27.29
N LEU A 495 0.74 7.30 28.46
CA LEU A 495 2.16 7.01 28.70
C LEU A 495 2.47 5.51 28.57
N ILE A 496 1.62 4.66 29.15
CA ILE A 496 1.77 3.20 29.05
C ILE A 496 1.78 2.77 27.59
N PHE A 497 0.79 3.15 26.81
CA PHE A 497 0.66 2.76 25.41
C PHE A 497 1.80 3.26 24.52
N ARG A 498 2.39 4.40 24.86
CA ARG A 498 3.52 4.97 24.11
C ARG A 498 4.87 4.38 24.47
N PHE A 499 5.12 4.04 25.74
CA PHE A 499 6.48 3.81 26.25
C PHE A 499 6.70 2.42 26.88
N VAL A 500 5.67 1.73 27.39
CA VAL A 500 5.83 0.38 27.93
C VAL A 500 6.26 -0.60 26.82
N PRO A 501 7.16 -1.56 27.09
CA PRO A 501 7.58 -2.53 26.08
C PRO A 501 6.40 -3.24 25.44
N LYS A 502 6.40 -3.30 24.08
CA LYS A 502 5.30 -3.87 23.31
C LYS A 502 4.99 -5.31 23.74
N ASP A 503 6.01 -6.11 24.04
CA ASP A 503 5.87 -7.51 24.41
C ASP A 503 5.08 -7.72 25.70
N MET A 504 5.10 -6.76 26.61
CA MET A 504 4.29 -6.84 27.84
C MET A 504 2.80 -6.75 27.54
N ILE A 505 2.41 -5.83 26.65
CA ILE A 505 1.01 -5.66 26.23
C ILE A 505 0.59 -6.80 25.29
N ALA A 506 1.47 -7.19 24.38
CA ALA A 506 1.18 -8.18 23.35
C ALA A 506 0.87 -9.58 23.93
N LYS A 507 1.57 -9.98 24.99
CA LYS A 507 1.36 -11.28 25.65
C LYS A 507 0.00 -11.38 26.37
N ASP A 508 -0.54 -10.25 26.81
CA ASP A 508 -1.89 -10.20 27.40
C ASP A 508 -2.99 -10.34 26.33
N LEU A 509 -2.67 -10.04 25.07
CA LEU A 509 -3.60 -10.13 23.96
C LEU A 509 -3.61 -11.51 23.28
N HIS A 510 -2.44 -12.16 23.20
CA HIS A 510 -2.27 -13.49 22.61
C HIS A 510 -1.01 -14.17 23.17
N PRO A 511 -1.02 -15.51 23.42
CA PRO A 511 0.15 -16.23 23.92
C PRO A 511 1.42 -16.05 23.10
N ASP A 512 1.30 -15.98 21.76
CA ASP A 512 2.43 -15.77 20.85
C ASP A 512 2.89 -14.29 20.79
N GLY A 513 2.23 -13.39 21.54
CA GLY A 513 2.57 -11.98 21.58
C GLY A 513 2.61 -11.35 20.18
N GLN A 514 3.66 -10.57 19.88
CA GLN A 514 3.83 -9.88 18.59
C GLN A 514 4.07 -10.83 17.39
N GLN A 515 4.36 -12.10 17.59
CA GLN A 515 4.48 -13.08 16.50
C GLN A 515 3.11 -13.38 15.86
N ASN A 516 2.02 -13.21 16.60
CA ASN A 516 0.69 -13.19 16.00
C ASN A 516 0.52 -11.91 15.16
N PRO A 517 0.23 -11.99 13.84
CA PRO A 517 0.17 -10.81 12.96
C PRO A 517 -0.83 -9.75 13.42
N SER A 518 -2.02 -10.15 13.89
CA SER A 518 -3.05 -9.23 14.37
C SER A 518 -2.58 -8.43 15.59
N VAL A 519 -1.87 -9.08 16.51
CA VAL A 519 -1.28 -8.43 17.69
C VAL A 519 -0.10 -7.54 17.29
N GLY A 520 0.76 -8.00 16.38
CA GLY A 520 1.87 -7.21 15.84
C GLY A 520 1.38 -5.89 15.24
N TYR A 521 0.33 -5.93 14.40
CA TYR A 521 -0.26 -4.74 13.81
C TYR A 521 -0.91 -3.81 14.84
N ALA A 522 -1.59 -4.38 15.84
CA ALA A 522 -2.15 -3.60 16.95
C ALA A 522 -1.05 -2.87 17.71
N MET A 523 0.07 -3.53 18.01
CA MET A 523 1.20 -2.93 18.72
C MET A 523 1.88 -1.82 17.91
N ASP A 524 1.97 -1.96 16.59
CA ASP A 524 2.51 -0.91 15.72
C ASP A 524 1.59 0.31 15.67
N SER A 525 0.28 0.10 15.56
CA SER A 525 -0.72 1.17 15.61
C SER A 525 -0.71 1.89 16.95
N LEU A 526 -0.59 1.16 18.06
CA LEU A 526 -0.60 1.69 19.42
C LEU A 526 0.54 2.69 19.68
N ARG A 527 1.67 2.57 18.96
CA ARG A 527 2.80 3.52 19.09
C ARG A 527 2.58 4.86 18.40
N ARG A 528 1.60 4.96 17.54
CA ARG A 528 1.23 6.25 16.93
C ARG A 528 0.66 7.16 18.01
N VAL A 529 1.17 8.40 18.06
CA VAL A 529 0.79 9.40 19.09
C VAL A 529 -0.72 9.61 19.12
N SER A 530 -1.34 9.75 17.95
CA SER A 530 -2.79 9.94 17.81
C SER A 530 -3.58 8.73 18.31
N VAL A 531 -3.17 7.52 17.93
CA VAL A 531 -3.85 6.27 18.30
C VAL A 531 -3.76 6.04 19.82
N ALA A 532 -2.57 6.19 20.42
CA ALA A 532 -2.40 6.07 21.86
C ALA A 532 -3.29 7.06 22.63
N LYS A 533 -3.40 8.31 22.14
CA LYS A 533 -4.30 9.33 22.71
C LYS A 533 -5.75 8.86 22.66
N HIS A 534 -6.25 8.43 21.50
CA HIS A 534 -7.64 8.01 21.35
C HIS A 534 -7.98 6.74 22.14
N ILE A 535 -7.08 5.75 22.16
CA ILE A 535 -7.27 4.56 23.01
C ILE A 535 -7.41 4.98 24.48
N SER A 536 -6.55 5.89 24.95
CA SER A 536 -6.60 6.37 26.34
C SER A 536 -7.91 7.12 26.64
N GLU A 537 -8.42 7.90 25.72
CA GLU A 537 -9.71 8.58 25.81
C GLU A 537 -10.88 7.58 25.85
N TYR A 538 -10.86 6.56 24.97
CA TYR A 538 -11.86 5.49 24.99
C TYR A 538 -11.81 4.70 26.30
N MET A 539 -10.62 4.27 26.75
CA MET A 539 -10.45 3.55 28.01
C MET A 539 -11.03 4.32 29.20
N HIS A 540 -10.80 5.64 29.26
CA HIS A 540 -11.40 6.48 30.27
C HIS A 540 -12.93 6.49 30.17
N ARG A 541 -13.50 6.80 29.00
CA ARG A 541 -14.95 6.89 28.79
C ARG A 541 -15.70 5.59 29.05
N ILE A 542 -15.17 4.44 28.56
CA ILE A 542 -15.80 3.13 28.77
C ILE A 542 -15.71 2.63 30.21
N SER A 543 -14.86 3.23 31.04
CA SER A 543 -14.78 2.93 32.47
C SER A 543 -15.87 3.64 33.30
N LEU A 544 -16.53 4.67 32.74
CA LEU A 544 -17.55 5.42 33.46
C LEU A 544 -18.79 4.56 33.72
N PRO A 545 -19.28 4.46 34.99
CA PRO A 545 -20.43 3.62 35.33
C PRO A 545 -21.70 3.96 34.52
N GLN A 546 -21.96 5.26 34.31
CA GLN A 546 -23.12 5.70 33.54
C GLN A 546 -23.05 5.23 32.09
N GLN A 547 -21.87 5.29 31.45
CA GLN A 547 -21.69 4.83 30.08
C GLN A 547 -21.95 3.32 29.96
N ARG A 548 -21.42 2.54 30.89
CA ARG A 548 -21.64 1.08 30.93
C ARG A 548 -23.12 0.74 31.15
N ALA A 549 -23.79 1.43 32.08
CA ALA A 549 -25.21 1.24 32.35
C ALA A 549 -26.08 1.57 31.11
N THR A 550 -25.78 2.66 30.41
CA THR A 550 -26.47 3.05 29.17
C THR A 550 -26.33 1.97 28.09
N GLN A 551 -25.13 1.41 27.90
CA GLN A 551 -24.92 0.36 26.90
C GLN A 551 -25.57 -0.97 27.32
N THR A 552 -25.57 -1.32 28.61
CA THR A 552 -26.29 -2.50 29.09
C THR A 552 -27.80 -2.36 28.92
N ALA A 553 -28.36 -1.18 29.15
CA ALA A 553 -29.79 -0.91 28.91
C ALA A 553 -30.14 -1.06 27.41
N LEU A 554 -29.29 -0.50 26.51
CA LEU A 554 -29.47 -0.63 25.07
C LEU A 554 -29.32 -2.08 24.58
N LEU A 555 -28.40 -2.85 25.15
CA LEU A 555 -28.26 -4.29 24.91
C LEU A 555 -29.59 -5.01 25.21
N ASN A 556 -30.18 -4.76 26.37
CA ASN A 556 -31.45 -5.37 26.78
C ASN A 556 -32.65 -4.90 25.93
N GLU A 557 -32.65 -3.64 25.46
CA GLU A 557 -33.64 -3.13 24.49
C GLU A 557 -33.58 -3.93 23.18
N LEU A 558 -32.37 -4.24 22.68
CA LEU A 558 -32.12 -4.93 21.41
C LEU A 558 -32.03 -6.47 21.55
N ARG A 559 -32.38 -7.05 22.70
CA ARG A 559 -32.16 -8.46 23.05
C ARG A 559 -32.58 -9.48 21.99
N SER A 560 -33.66 -9.21 21.25
CA SER A 560 -34.17 -10.10 20.20
C SER A 560 -33.24 -10.22 18.99
N LYS A 561 -32.34 -9.26 18.81
CA LYS A 561 -31.35 -9.24 17.70
C LYS A 561 -29.96 -9.69 18.13
N VAL A 562 -29.70 -9.87 19.41
CA VAL A 562 -28.35 -10.03 19.98
C VAL A 562 -28.02 -11.47 20.29
N GLU A 563 -26.80 -11.87 20.00
CA GLU A 563 -26.10 -13.03 20.54
C GLU A 563 -24.74 -12.59 21.09
N ILE A 564 -24.28 -13.20 22.18
CA ILE A 564 -23.03 -12.86 22.84
C ILE A 564 -22.06 -14.06 22.81
N ILE A 565 -20.80 -13.79 22.47
CA ILE A 565 -19.70 -14.76 22.57
C ILE A 565 -18.73 -14.23 23.63
N VAL A 566 -18.36 -15.05 24.61
CA VAL A 566 -17.37 -14.72 25.65
C VAL A 566 -16.41 -15.87 25.89
N GLY A 567 -15.21 -15.59 26.38
CA GLY A 567 -14.30 -16.57 26.92
C GLY A 567 -14.68 -16.93 28.37
N ASP A 568 -14.42 -18.15 28.80
CA ASP A 568 -14.65 -18.59 30.19
C ASP A 568 -13.74 -17.88 31.21
N LYS A 569 -12.59 -17.33 30.72
CA LYS A 569 -11.64 -16.55 31.54
C LYS A 569 -11.97 -15.04 31.58
N ASP A 570 -13.00 -14.60 30.84
CA ASP A 570 -13.50 -13.23 30.85
C ASP A 570 -15.03 -13.21 30.96
N PRO A 571 -15.59 -13.66 32.10
CA PRO A 571 -17.01 -13.86 32.25
C PRO A 571 -17.81 -12.56 32.33
N ILE A 572 -19.11 -12.67 32.04
CA ILE A 572 -20.07 -11.62 32.25
C ILE A 572 -20.27 -11.41 33.75
N VAL A 573 -20.12 -10.16 34.22
CA VAL A 573 -20.25 -9.77 35.64
C VAL A 573 -21.46 -8.85 35.89
N THR A 574 -22.15 -8.44 34.81
CA THR A 574 -23.32 -7.55 34.87
C THR A 574 -24.58 -8.31 34.52
N THR A 575 -25.69 -8.03 35.18
CA THR A 575 -26.98 -8.65 34.88
C THR A 575 -27.50 -8.21 33.53
N ILE A 576 -27.80 -9.19 32.68
CA ILE A 576 -28.40 -8.98 31.35
C ILE A 576 -29.66 -9.83 31.21
N SER A 577 -30.49 -9.56 30.20
CA SER A 577 -31.69 -10.35 29.92
C SER A 577 -31.37 -11.82 29.69
N ALA A 578 -32.15 -12.71 30.30
CA ALA A 578 -32.01 -14.16 30.13
C ALA A 578 -32.36 -14.63 28.71
N ASP A 579 -33.04 -13.80 27.91
CA ASP A 579 -33.41 -14.11 26.53
C ASP A 579 -32.23 -13.96 25.54
N ILE A 580 -31.09 -13.40 25.98
CA ILE A 580 -29.92 -13.23 25.13
C ILE A 580 -29.11 -14.51 25.11
N PRO A 581 -28.94 -15.19 23.94
CA PRO A 581 -28.07 -16.37 23.85
C PRO A 581 -26.61 -15.99 24.15
N ILE A 582 -25.98 -16.79 25.02
CA ILE A 582 -24.57 -16.63 25.39
C ILE A 582 -23.80 -17.87 25.00
N HIS A 583 -22.73 -17.71 24.22
CA HIS A 583 -21.83 -18.78 23.81
C HIS A 583 -20.48 -18.62 24.52
N ILE A 584 -20.12 -19.59 25.34
CA ILE A 584 -18.89 -19.58 26.14
C ILE A 584 -17.82 -20.38 25.40
N ILE A 585 -16.66 -19.78 25.15
CA ILE A 585 -15.51 -20.46 24.56
C ILE A 585 -14.53 -20.85 25.65
N ALA A 586 -14.36 -22.17 25.84
CA ALA A 586 -13.46 -22.72 26.83
C ALA A 586 -11.99 -22.34 26.56
N GLY A 587 -11.29 -21.95 27.62
CA GLY A 587 -9.90 -21.54 27.57
C GLY A 587 -9.63 -20.11 27.02
N ALA A 588 -10.65 -19.46 26.49
CA ALA A 588 -10.52 -18.11 25.92
C ALA A 588 -10.60 -17.02 27.01
N GLY A 589 -9.84 -15.93 26.78
CA GLY A 589 -9.96 -14.66 27.51
C GLY A 589 -10.81 -13.65 26.75
N HIS A 590 -10.43 -12.36 26.88
CA HIS A 590 -11.15 -11.23 26.28
C HIS A 590 -11.14 -11.20 24.74
N ASN A 591 -10.18 -11.88 24.08
CA ASN A 591 -9.95 -11.80 22.63
C ASN A 591 -10.17 -13.15 21.90
N PRO A 592 -11.33 -13.83 22.04
CA PRO A 592 -11.54 -15.16 21.44
C PRO A 592 -11.44 -15.15 19.92
N HIS A 593 -11.78 -14.05 19.25
CA HIS A 593 -11.68 -13.88 17.80
C HIS A 593 -10.23 -13.88 17.28
N VAL A 594 -9.24 -13.66 18.15
CA VAL A 594 -7.80 -13.71 17.83
C VAL A 594 -7.15 -14.98 18.36
N THR A 595 -7.53 -15.43 19.55
CA THR A 595 -6.92 -16.60 20.22
C THR A 595 -7.56 -17.93 19.84
N HIS A 596 -8.83 -17.94 19.46
CA HIS A 596 -9.64 -19.13 19.13
C HIS A 596 -10.35 -18.96 17.78
N VAL A 597 -9.58 -18.56 16.77
CA VAL A 597 -10.08 -18.24 15.42
C VAL A 597 -10.98 -19.33 14.85
N ASP A 598 -10.59 -20.61 14.97
CA ASP A 598 -11.36 -21.73 14.40
C ASP A 598 -12.74 -21.88 15.06
N VAL A 599 -12.80 -21.76 16.37
CA VAL A 599 -14.07 -21.88 17.13
C VAL A 599 -15.01 -20.74 16.75
N VAL A 600 -14.50 -19.49 16.70
CA VAL A 600 -15.29 -18.33 16.33
C VAL A 600 -15.72 -18.41 14.85
N SER A 601 -14.85 -18.84 13.94
CA SER A 601 -15.17 -19.01 12.52
C SER A 601 -16.28 -20.05 12.30
N ASN A 602 -16.18 -21.20 12.98
CA ASN A 602 -17.19 -22.27 12.90
C ASN A 602 -18.56 -21.82 13.44
N TYR A 603 -18.57 -20.92 14.41
CA TYR A 603 -19.81 -20.32 14.91
C TYR A 603 -20.40 -19.30 13.92
N LEU A 604 -19.56 -18.44 13.35
CA LEU A 604 -20.01 -17.36 12.46
C LEU A 604 -20.46 -17.86 11.09
N ALA A 605 -19.83 -18.92 10.54
CA ALA A 605 -20.10 -19.40 9.19
C ALA A 605 -21.59 -19.71 8.92
N PRO A 606 -22.32 -20.52 9.75
CA PRO A 606 -23.73 -20.80 9.52
C PRO A 606 -24.62 -19.56 9.71
N VAL A 607 -24.24 -18.64 10.61
CA VAL A 607 -24.98 -17.39 10.80
C VAL A 607 -24.92 -16.55 9.55
N LEU A 608 -23.72 -16.35 8.98
CA LEU A 608 -23.52 -15.54 7.78
C LEU A 608 -24.18 -16.15 6.54
N MET A 609 -24.13 -17.49 6.37
CA MET A 609 -24.80 -18.18 5.27
C MET A 609 -26.32 -17.92 5.26
N LYS A 610 -26.96 -17.89 6.43
CA LYS A 610 -28.40 -17.64 6.54
C LYS A 610 -28.81 -16.27 6.01
N TYR A 611 -27.95 -15.26 6.16
CA TYR A 611 -28.24 -13.89 5.74
C TYR A 611 -27.72 -13.56 4.34
N ASN A 612 -26.82 -14.37 3.76
CA ASN A 612 -26.41 -14.23 2.35
C ASN A 612 -27.52 -14.65 1.37
N SER A 613 -28.34 -15.64 1.76
CA SER A 613 -29.37 -16.21 0.88
C SER A 613 -30.66 -15.37 0.76
N THR A 614 -30.84 -14.34 1.60
CA THR A 614 -32.04 -13.49 1.60
C THR A 614 -32.00 -12.31 0.64
N THR A 615 -30.88 -12.08 -0.05
CA THR A 615 -30.75 -11.04 -1.08
C THR A 615 -31.05 -11.54 -2.51
N ALA A 616 -31.40 -12.82 -2.68
CA ALA A 616 -31.70 -13.47 -3.98
C ALA A 616 -33.20 -13.68 -4.24
N SER A 617 -34.10 -13.01 -3.49
CA SER A 617 -35.55 -13.07 -3.74
C SER A 617 -36.14 -11.69 -4.06
#